data_1e6640cad39ee15924ad9aeee557c509
#
_entry.id   1e6640cad39ee15924ad9aeee557c509
#
_cell.length_a   1.000
_cell.length_b   1.000
_cell.length_c   1.000
_cell.angle_alpha   90.00
_cell.angle_beta   90.00
_cell.angle_gamma   90.00
#
_symmetry.space_group_name_H-M   'P 1'
#
loop_
_entity.id
_entity.type
_entity.pdbx_description
1 polymer ?
#
loop_
_entity_poly.entity_id
_entity_poly.type
_entity_poly.pdbx_seq_one_letter_code
_entity_poly.pdbx_strand_id
1 'polypeptide(L)'
;MKTFLLFLLLITFNANLTHAEDAKFTIEEDTLYYNTEKKDLKSGYVSYSDIYSFRKFLNENPNISKVNLNSSGGSAGAGLEIFRVLSDFNVDTVVSNECSSACINIFLAGNVRWLHLGALLGFHRPDWDAVSMQEYFNNYKEEEKWSDTFEFSNWIQKDTILITSKIFKNYTDAGVNVSLTVDTLKIDNDDMWYPSRQELTSAGVVSLIPIAVNKPQLRPMNLGLSSPELKLSMME
;
A
#
# COMPACT_ATOMS: atom_id res chain seq x y z
N MET A 1 -27.38 60.01 -26.12
CA MET A 1 -26.55 58.80 -26.31
C MET A 1 -26.07 58.38 -24.94
N LYS A 2 -26.65 57.35 -24.35
CA LYS A 2 -26.22 56.75 -23.05
C LYS A 2 -25.58 55.43 -23.33
N THR A 3 -24.27 55.37 -23.13
CA THR A 3 -23.46 54.14 -23.28
C THR A 3 -23.66 53.30 -22.06
N PHE A 4 -24.23 52.12 -22.24
CA PHE A 4 -24.40 51.10 -21.18
C PHE A 4 -23.17 50.22 -21.15
N LEU A 5 -22.35 50.35 -20.12
CA LEU A 5 -21.19 49.49 -19.90
C LEU A 5 -21.63 48.20 -19.25
N LEU A 6 -21.59 47.10 -19.99
CA LEU A 6 -21.91 45.77 -19.52
C LEU A 6 -20.68 45.16 -18.81
N PHE A 7 -20.70 45.13 -17.47
CA PHE A 7 -19.67 44.44 -16.68
C PHE A 7 -19.96 42.96 -16.70
N LEU A 8 -19.20 42.20 -17.49
CA LEU A 8 -19.26 40.74 -17.49
C LEU A 8 -18.48 40.23 -16.28
N LEU A 9 -19.20 39.81 -15.24
CA LEU A 9 -18.62 39.13 -14.07
C LEU A 9 -18.25 37.70 -14.46
N LEU A 10 -16.99 37.44 -14.77
CA LEU A 10 -16.45 36.09 -14.94
C LEU A 10 -16.32 35.43 -13.55
N ILE A 11 -17.37 34.72 -13.16
CA ILE A 11 -17.30 33.81 -12.02
C ILE A 11 -16.50 32.57 -12.49
N THR A 12 -15.21 32.51 -12.17
CA THR A 12 -14.42 31.30 -12.33
C THR A 12 -14.89 30.28 -11.27
N PHE A 13 -15.74 29.36 -11.71
CA PHE A 13 -16.07 28.18 -10.93
C PHE A 13 -14.84 27.27 -10.90
N ASN A 14 -13.99 27.42 -9.87
CA ASN A 14 -13.01 26.40 -9.56
C ASN A 14 -13.77 25.16 -9.05
N ALA A 15 -14.20 24.31 -9.96
CA ALA A 15 -14.63 22.98 -9.63
C ALA A 15 -13.38 22.23 -9.14
N ASN A 16 -13.21 22.15 -7.83
CA ASN A 16 -12.32 21.17 -7.21
C ASN A 16 -12.87 19.78 -7.56
N LEU A 17 -12.39 19.23 -8.67
CA LEU A 17 -12.47 17.80 -8.96
C LEU A 17 -11.52 17.11 -7.95
N THR A 18 -11.99 16.94 -6.72
CA THR A 18 -11.37 15.99 -5.81
C THR A 18 -11.61 14.62 -6.43
N HIS A 19 -10.58 14.01 -6.98
CA HIS A 19 -10.63 12.62 -7.41
C HIS A 19 -11.06 11.77 -6.21
N ALA A 20 -11.94 10.79 -6.44
CA ALA A 20 -12.45 9.89 -5.37
C ALA A 20 -11.30 9.17 -4.63
N GLU A 21 -10.13 9.09 -5.23
CA GLU A 21 -8.89 8.53 -4.69
C GLU A 21 -8.31 9.40 -3.56
N ASP A 22 -8.40 10.73 -3.68
CA ASP A 22 -7.92 11.65 -2.65
C ASP A 22 -8.79 11.60 -1.37
N ALA A 23 -10.00 11.01 -1.44
CA ALA A 23 -10.89 10.89 -0.29
C ALA A 23 -10.34 9.99 0.83
N LYS A 24 -9.42 9.08 0.54
CA LYS A 24 -8.71 8.26 1.53
C LYS A 24 -7.72 9.08 2.37
N PHE A 25 -7.29 10.25 1.87
CA PHE A 25 -6.22 11.04 2.44
C PHE A 25 -6.76 12.29 3.14
N THR A 26 -6.15 12.64 4.26
CA THR A 26 -6.31 13.94 4.92
C THR A 26 -4.97 14.34 5.54
N ILE A 27 -4.71 15.66 5.64
CA ILE A 27 -3.49 16.18 6.25
C ILE A 27 -3.89 16.98 7.48
N GLU A 28 -3.25 16.68 8.60
CA GLU A 28 -3.36 17.45 9.83
C GLU A 28 -1.93 17.70 10.35
N GLU A 29 -1.56 18.98 10.44
CA GLU A 29 -0.22 19.42 10.86
C GLU A 29 0.90 18.77 10.02
N ASP A 30 1.72 17.90 10.61
CA ASP A 30 2.83 17.18 9.99
C ASP A 30 2.49 15.72 9.64
N THR A 31 1.22 15.35 9.70
CA THR A 31 0.76 13.97 9.54
C THR A 31 -0.18 13.82 8.35
N LEU A 32 0.17 12.91 7.45
CA LEU A 32 -0.69 12.43 6.38
C LEU A 32 -1.48 11.22 6.90
N TYR A 33 -2.79 11.35 6.97
CA TYR A 33 -3.70 10.25 7.31
C TYR A 33 -4.12 9.52 6.05
N TYR A 34 -3.93 8.21 6.03
CA TYR A 34 -4.42 7.30 5.00
C TYR A 34 -5.41 6.33 5.62
N ASN A 35 -6.68 6.42 5.20
CA ASN A 35 -7.77 5.64 5.77
C ASN A 35 -8.65 5.06 4.67
N THR A 36 -8.60 3.74 4.48
CA THR A 36 -9.43 3.00 3.52
C THR A 36 -10.76 2.55 4.11
N GLU A 37 -10.97 2.71 5.42
CA GLU A 37 -12.15 2.24 6.15
C GLU A 37 -13.28 3.28 6.25
N LYS A 38 -13.16 4.41 5.54
CA LYS A 38 -14.22 5.44 5.47
C LYS A 38 -15.42 4.90 4.70
N LYS A 39 -16.64 5.11 5.22
CA LYS A 39 -17.91 4.52 4.71
C LYS A 39 -18.26 4.91 3.28
N ASP A 40 -17.83 6.08 2.81
CA ASP A 40 -18.27 6.65 1.52
C ASP A 40 -17.21 6.49 0.41
N LEU A 41 -16.22 5.62 0.60
CA LEU A 41 -15.21 5.37 -0.41
C LEU A 41 -15.73 4.48 -1.54
N LYS A 42 -15.39 4.82 -2.78
CA LYS A 42 -15.64 3.94 -3.94
C LYS A 42 -14.81 2.66 -3.89
N SER A 43 -13.62 2.75 -3.28
CA SER A 43 -12.68 1.66 -3.09
C SER A 43 -12.16 1.73 -1.65
N GLY A 44 -12.57 0.80 -0.80
CA GLY A 44 -12.18 0.69 0.60
C GLY A 44 -10.94 -0.18 0.81
N TYR A 45 -9.97 -0.19 -0.11
CA TYR A 45 -8.76 -1.01 -0.04
C TYR A 45 -7.55 -0.29 -0.61
N VAL A 46 -6.35 -0.79 -0.31
CA VAL A 46 -5.07 -0.31 -0.88
C VAL A 46 -5.06 -0.62 -2.38
N SER A 47 -4.83 0.41 -3.21
CA SER A 47 -4.89 0.31 -4.68
C SER A 47 -3.70 0.99 -5.35
N TYR A 48 -3.51 0.71 -6.65
CA TYR A 48 -2.41 1.31 -7.44
C TYR A 48 -2.53 2.82 -7.59
N SER A 49 -3.75 3.35 -7.62
CA SER A 49 -3.98 4.78 -7.65
C SER A 49 -3.43 5.49 -6.41
N ASP A 50 -3.44 4.82 -5.25
CA ASP A 50 -2.93 5.38 -4.01
C ASP A 50 -1.43 5.70 -4.06
N ILE A 51 -0.65 5.01 -4.92
CA ILE A 51 0.78 5.30 -5.13
C ILE A 51 0.96 6.75 -5.62
N TYR A 52 0.13 7.18 -6.57
CA TYR A 52 0.19 8.54 -7.11
C TYR A 52 -0.23 9.56 -6.06
N SER A 53 -1.28 9.25 -5.29
CA SER A 53 -1.76 10.12 -4.21
C SER A 53 -0.71 10.28 -3.11
N PHE A 54 -0.05 9.21 -2.66
CA PHE A 54 1.06 9.31 -1.71
C PHE A 54 2.19 10.20 -2.24
N ARG A 55 2.65 9.98 -3.48
CA ARG A 55 3.69 10.82 -4.10
C ARG A 55 3.27 12.28 -4.19
N LYS A 56 2.04 12.54 -4.61
CA LYS A 56 1.49 13.89 -4.74
C LYS A 56 1.50 14.61 -3.39
N PHE A 57 0.84 14.02 -2.38
CA PHE A 57 0.72 14.66 -1.06
C PHE A 57 2.06 14.90 -0.40
N LEU A 58 3.00 13.96 -0.47
CA LEU A 58 4.32 14.09 0.13
C LEU A 58 5.20 15.11 -0.61
N ASN A 59 5.11 15.21 -1.95
CA ASN A 59 5.83 16.23 -2.71
C ASN A 59 5.27 17.63 -2.47
N GLU A 60 3.95 17.77 -2.40
CA GLU A 60 3.29 19.07 -2.22
C GLU A 60 3.38 19.59 -0.78
N ASN A 61 3.65 18.70 0.20
CA ASN A 61 3.69 19.02 1.63
C ASN A 61 4.99 18.52 2.30
N PRO A 62 6.11 19.19 2.09
CA PRO A 62 7.42 18.73 2.58
C PRO A 62 7.59 18.75 4.11
N ASN A 63 6.64 19.33 4.84
CA ASN A 63 6.58 19.30 6.29
C ASN A 63 5.98 18.00 6.85
N ILE A 64 5.38 17.14 6.02
CA ILE A 64 4.88 15.84 6.47
C ILE A 64 6.05 14.99 6.93
N SER A 65 6.01 14.60 8.19
CA SER A 65 7.00 13.74 8.82
C SER A 65 6.43 12.36 9.18
N LYS A 66 5.10 12.21 9.18
CA LYS A 66 4.40 10.99 9.60
C LYS A 66 3.29 10.59 8.63
N VAL A 67 3.07 9.28 8.52
CA VAL A 67 1.91 8.70 7.83
C VAL A 67 1.13 7.85 8.83
N ASN A 68 -0.12 8.23 9.10
CA ASN A 68 -1.02 7.49 9.97
C ASN A 68 -1.92 6.58 9.12
N LEU A 69 -1.89 5.28 9.39
CA LEU A 69 -2.52 4.23 8.58
C LEU A 69 -3.73 3.65 9.32
N ASN A 70 -4.82 3.49 8.58
CA ASN A 70 -6.00 2.71 8.97
C ASN A 70 -6.55 2.00 7.74
N SER A 71 -6.25 0.70 7.60
CA SER A 71 -6.58 -0.07 6.39
C SER A 71 -6.59 -1.56 6.66
N SER A 72 -7.61 -2.26 6.19
CA SER A 72 -7.68 -3.73 6.17
C SER A 72 -6.78 -4.36 5.10
N GLY A 73 -6.19 -3.57 4.20
CA GLY A 73 -5.30 -4.05 3.15
C GLY A 73 -5.83 -3.81 1.74
N GLY A 74 -5.54 -4.74 0.83
CA GLY A 74 -5.88 -4.68 -0.59
C GLY A 74 -4.73 -5.18 -1.46
N SER A 75 -4.42 -4.51 -2.56
CA SER A 75 -3.39 -4.93 -3.49
C SER A 75 -2.00 -5.06 -2.86
N ALA A 76 -1.47 -6.28 -2.82
CA ALA A 76 -0.12 -6.55 -2.34
C ALA A 76 0.93 -5.81 -3.17
N GLY A 77 0.75 -5.75 -4.50
CA GLY A 77 1.63 -5.03 -5.41
C GLY A 77 1.62 -3.52 -5.13
N ALA A 78 0.45 -2.93 -4.91
CA ALA A 78 0.34 -1.52 -4.54
C ALA A 78 1.03 -1.23 -3.19
N GLY A 79 0.82 -2.07 -2.18
CA GLY A 79 1.48 -1.96 -0.89
C GLY A 79 3.01 -1.99 -0.99
N LEU A 80 3.55 -2.87 -1.86
CA LEU A 80 4.99 -2.95 -2.14
C LEU A 80 5.55 -1.68 -2.80
N GLU A 81 4.81 -1.08 -3.73
CA GLU A 81 5.24 0.18 -4.38
C GLU A 81 5.11 1.38 -3.43
N ILE A 82 4.05 1.43 -2.60
CA ILE A 82 3.91 2.48 -1.57
C ILE A 82 5.03 2.36 -0.54
N PHE A 83 5.47 1.15 -0.16
CA PHE A 83 6.65 0.95 0.68
C PHE A 83 7.86 1.71 0.12
N ARG A 84 8.13 1.60 -1.19
CA ARG A 84 9.25 2.29 -1.83
C ARG A 84 9.08 3.80 -1.77
N VAL A 85 7.87 4.28 -2.08
CA VAL A 85 7.56 5.72 -2.01
C VAL A 85 7.85 6.26 -0.61
N LEU A 86 7.27 5.66 0.44
CA LEU A 86 7.48 6.16 1.81
C LEU A 86 8.94 6.05 2.26
N SER A 87 9.65 5.01 1.83
CA SER A 87 11.08 4.86 2.12
C SER A 87 11.91 5.98 1.51
N ASP A 88 11.57 6.45 0.29
CA ASP A 88 12.25 7.57 -0.36
C ASP A 88 12.01 8.90 0.37
N PHE A 89 10.81 9.11 0.91
CA PHE A 89 10.45 10.32 1.67
C PHE A 89 10.93 10.29 3.13
N ASN A 90 11.41 9.17 3.63
CA ASN A 90 12.00 9.04 4.95
C ASN A 90 11.05 9.46 6.10
N VAL A 91 9.78 9.10 6.00
CA VAL A 91 8.74 9.40 6.99
C VAL A 91 8.62 8.30 8.04
N ASP A 92 8.01 8.64 9.18
CA ASP A 92 7.58 7.68 10.20
C ASP A 92 6.19 7.12 9.84
N THR A 93 5.86 5.94 10.34
CA THR A 93 4.54 5.36 10.19
C THR A 93 3.87 5.12 11.55
N VAL A 94 2.57 5.36 11.58
CA VAL A 94 1.74 5.22 12.80
C VAL A 94 0.52 4.38 12.45
N VAL A 95 0.11 3.47 13.33
CA VAL A 95 -1.18 2.79 13.25
C VAL A 95 -1.99 3.14 14.49
N SER A 96 -3.13 3.78 14.28
CA SER A 96 -4.02 4.22 15.37
C SER A 96 -5.19 3.26 15.60
N ASN A 97 -5.58 2.47 14.62
CA ASN A 97 -6.66 1.49 14.69
C ASN A 97 -6.21 0.13 14.15
N GLU A 98 -6.22 -0.06 12.83
CA GLU A 98 -5.83 -1.31 12.20
C GLU A 98 -4.98 -1.08 10.95
N CYS A 99 -4.00 -1.98 10.74
CA CYS A 99 -3.27 -2.07 9.48
C CYS A 99 -3.00 -3.55 9.21
N SER A 100 -3.67 -4.11 8.18
CA SER A 100 -3.65 -5.54 7.90
C SER A 100 -3.25 -5.82 6.45
N SER A 101 -2.76 -7.05 6.17
CA SER A 101 -2.45 -7.50 4.81
C SER A 101 -1.48 -6.56 4.07
N ALA A 102 -1.86 -6.06 2.89
CA ALA A 102 -1.04 -5.13 2.08
C ALA A 102 -0.62 -3.86 2.84
N CYS A 103 -1.43 -3.39 3.81
CA CYS A 103 -1.10 -2.24 4.66
C CYS A 103 0.18 -2.46 5.48
N ILE A 104 0.50 -3.70 5.85
CA ILE A 104 1.74 -4.02 6.59
C ILE A 104 2.97 -3.59 5.81
N ASN A 105 3.00 -3.79 4.47
CA ASN A 105 4.12 -3.32 3.65
C ASN A 105 4.27 -1.79 3.77
N ILE A 106 3.16 -1.04 3.75
CA ILE A 106 3.17 0.42 3.91
C ILE A 106 3.71 0.80 5.30
N PHE A 107 3.23 0.14 6.35
CA PHE A 107 3.68 0.37 7.72
C PHE A 107 5.17 0.14 7.92
N LEU A 108 5.70 -0.93 7.33
CA LEU A 108 7.11 -1.30 7.44
C LEU A 108 8.07 -0.32 6.74
N ALA A 109 7.57 0.56 5.86
CA ALA A 109 8.37 1.60 5.24
C ALA A 109 8.82 2.71 6.21
N GLY A 110 8.11 2.87 7.34
CA GLY A 110 8.42 3.90 8.33
C GLY A 110 9.81 3.75 8.96
N ASN A 111 10.51 4.87 9.17
CA ASN A 111 11.77 4.89 9.92
C ASN A 111 11.53 4.50 11.37
N VAL A 112 10.59 5.17 12.01
CA VAL A 112 10.02 4.78 13.30
C VAL A 112 8.61 4.30 13.04
N ARG A 113 8.28 3.15 13.59
CA ARG A 113 7.00 2.47 13.41
C ARG A 113 6.25 2.43 14.72
N TRP A 114 5.19 3.24 14.80
CA TRP A 114 4.39 3.42 15.99
C TRP A 114 3.09 2.63 15.93
N LEU A 115 2.81 1.86 16.96
CA LEU A 115 1.53 1.19 17.13
C LEU A 115 0.84 1.75 18.36
N HIS A 116 -0.30 2.43 18.22
CA HIS A 116 -1.04 2.95 19.37
C HIS A 116 -1.58 1.83 20.24
N LEU A 117 -1.89 2.16 21.50
CA LEU A 117 -2.52 1.19 22.43
C LEU A 117 -3.89 0.78 21.87
N GLY A 118 -4.12 -0.52 21.79
CA GLY A 118 -5.35 -1.09 21.22
C GLY A 118 -5.36 -1.23 19.69
N ALA A 119 -4.38 -0.64 18.99
CA ALA A 119 -4.27 -0.82 17.56
C ALA A 119 -3.73 -2.22 17.21
N LEU A 120 -4.10 -2.71 16.02
CA LEU A 120 -3.82 -4.05 15.54
C LEU A 120 -2.98 -4.05 14.27
N LEU A 121 -2.10 -5.05 14.15
CA LEU A 121 -1.40 -5.38 12.91
C LEU A 121 -1.78 -6.80 12.51
N GLY A 122 -2.42 -6.95 11.35
CA GLY A 122 -2.93 -8.23 10.86
C GLY A 122 -2.10 -8.81 9.72
N PHE A 123 -1.77 -10.09 9.82
CA PHE A 123 -0.92 -10.81 8.88
C PHE A 123 -1.61 -12.04 8.34
N HIS A 124 -1.49 -12.28 7.04
CA HIS A 124 -1.78 -13.52 6.34
C HIS A 124 -0.84 -13.71 5.15
N ARG A 125 -0.83 -14.88 4.53
CA ARG A 125 -0.04 -15.10 3.31
C ARG A 125 -0.63 -14.35 2.12
N PRO A 126 0.19 -13.87 1.18
CA PRO A 126 -0.31 -13.42 -0.11
C PRO A 126 -0.84 -14.63 -0.87
N ASP A 127 -2.09 -14.56 -1.31
CA ASP A 127 -2.76 -15.64 -2.02
C ASP A 127 -3.83 -15.09 -2.95
N TRP A 128 -4.28 -15.92 -3.90
CA TRP A 128 -5.39 -15.64 -4.78
C TRP A 128 -6.59 -16.48 -4.35
N ASP A 129 -7.72 -15.87 -4.07
CA ASP A 129 -8.95 -16.61 -3.87
C ASP A 129 -9.52 -17.14 -5.20
N ALA A 130 -10.34 -18.19 -5.13
CA ALA A 130 -10.85 -18.89 -6.31
C ALA A 130 -11.74 -18.00 -7.20
N VAL A 131 -12.47 -17.03 -6.61
CA VAL A 131 -13.35 -16.12 -7.35
C VAL A 131 -12.51 -15.12 -8.15
N SER A 132 -11.57 -14.48 -7.48
CA SER A 132 -10.61 -13.55 -8.12
C SER A 132 -9.81 -14.24 -9.23
N MET A 133 -9.35 -15.48 -9.00
CA MET A 133 -8.67 -16.28 -10.03
C MET A 133 -9.56 -16.50 -11.26
N GLN A 134 -10.83 -16.89 -11.04
CA GLN A 134 -11.77 -17.14 -12.14
C GLN A 134 -12.08 -15.87 -12.93
N GLU A 135 -12.33 -14.76 -12.23
CA GLU A 135 -12.61 -13.47 -12.86
C GLU A 135 -11.40 -12.98 -13.66
N TYR A 136 -10.21 -13.08 -13.10
CA TYR A 136 -8.98 -12.68 -13.76
C TYR A 136 -8.76 -13.51 -15.04
N PHE A 137 -8.87 -14.83 -14.97
CA PHE A 137 -8.75 -15.70 -16.14
C PHE A 137 -9.77 -15.32 -17.22
N ASN A 138 -11.04 -15.14 -16.85
CA ASN A 138 -12.09 -14.82 -17.82
C ASN A 138 -11.86 -13.47 -18.53
N ASN A 139 -11.34 -12.49 -17.80
CA ASN A 139 -11.13 -11.15 -18.31
C ASN A 139 -9.88 -11.03 -19.19
N TYR A 140 -8.83 -11.82 -18.90
CA TYR A 140 -7.50 -11.59 -19.47
C TYR A 140 -6.93 -12.75 -20.29
N LYS A 141 -7.59 -13.91 -20.34
CA LYS A 141 -7.07 -15.10 -21.06
C LYS A 141 -6.70 -14.81 -22.53
N GLU A 142 -7.48 -13.99 -23.21
CA GLU A 142 -7.24 -13.65 -24.63
C GLU A 142 -6.05 -12.68 -24.79
N GLU A 143 -5.95 -11.69 -23.91
CA GLU A 143 -4.86 -10.72 -23.91
C GLU A 143 -3.53 -11.37 -23.55
N GLU A 144 -3.53 -12.18 -22.49
CA GLU A 144 -2.35 -12.88 -21.97
C GLU A 144 -2.06 -14.19 -22.72
N LYS A 145 -2.96 -14.60 -23.62
CA LYS A 145 -2.84 -15.78 -24.49
C LYS A 145 -2.71 -17.11 -23.73
N TRP A 146 -3.40 -17.23 -22.60
CA TRP A 146 -3.47 -18.53 -21.91
C TRP A 146 -4.41 -19.47 -22.67
N SER A 147 -3.88 -20.61 -23.09
CA SER A 147 -4.65 -21.60 -23.83
C SER A 147 -5.69 -22.31 -22.96
N ASP A 148 -5.37 -22.45 -21.67
CA ASP A 148 -6.21 -23.14 -20.71
C ASP A 148 -5.93 -22.72 -19.26
N THR A 149 -6.70 -23.29 -18.32
CA THR A 149 -6.56 -23.01 -16.88
C THR A 149 -5.25 -23.54 -16.28
N PHE A 150 -4.55 -24.49 -16.92
CA PHE A 150 -3.27 -24.99 -16.42
C PHE A 150 -2.14 -24.00 -16.72
N GLU A 151 -2.15 -23.37 -17.90
CA GLU A 151 -1.20 -22.27 -18.19
C GLU A 151 -1.42 -21.10 -17.25
N PHE A 152 -2.68 -20.74 -17.01
CA PHE A 152 -3.02 -19.71 -16.03
C PHE A 152 -2.57 -20.08 -14.61
N SER A 153 -2.82 -21.32 -14.18
CA SER A 153 -2.39 -21.79 -12.82
C SER A 153 -0.87 -21.75 -12.67
N ASN A 154 -0.12 -22.14 -13.71
CA ASN A 154 1.35 -22.03 -13.69
C ASN A 154 1.82 -20.59 -13.60
N TRP A 155 1.11 -19.67 -14.26
CA TRP A 155 1.37 -18.25 -14.19
C TRP A 155 1.06 -17.70 -12.78
N ILE A 156 -0.10 -18.00 -12.18
CA ILE A 156 -0.48 -17.63 -10.80
C ILE A 156 0.58 -18.10 -9.79
N GLN A 157 1.05 -19.34 -9.93
CA GLN A 157 2.08 -19.87 -9.04
C GLN A 157 3.38 -19.04 -9.10
N LYS A 158 3.81 -18.68 -10.29
CA LYS A 158 5.01 -17.86 -10.49
C LYS A 158 4.83 -16.46 -9.92
N ASP A 159 3.67 -15.85 -10.13
CA ASP A 159 3.34 -14.54 -9.60
C ASP A 159 3.31 -14.54 -8.08
N THR A 160 2.61 -15.48 -7.47
CA THR A 160 2.54 -15.62 -6.01
C THR A 160 3.93 -15.78 -5.38
N ILE A 161 4.80 -16.58 -5.98
CA ILE A 161 6.20 -16.74 -5.53
C ILE A 161 6.95 -15.41 -5.63
N LEU A 162 6.79 -14.68 -6.72
CA LEU A 162 7.45 -13.40 -6.95
C LEU A 162 6.98 -12.34 -5.94
N ILE A 163 5.67 -12.21 -5.75
CA ILE A 163 5.09 -11.28 -4.75
C ILE A 163 5.56 -11.64 -3.35
N THR A 164 5.50 -12.92 -2.98
CA THR A 164 6.00 -13.40 -1.68
C THR A 164 7.46 -13.05 -1.47
N SER A 165 8.29 -13.25 -2.49
CA SER A 165 9.73 -12.89 -2.43
C SER A 165 9.94 -11.38 -2.21
N LYS A 166 9.15 -10.54 -2.89
CA LYS A 166 9.20 -9.07 -2.71
C LYS A 166 8.77 -8.66 -1.29
N ILE A 167 7.71 -9.26 -0.77
CA ILE A 167 7.24 -9.04 0.61
C ILE A 167 8.35 -9.42 1.61
N PHE A 168 8.95 -10.59 1.46
CA PHE A 168 10.04 -11.04 2.33
C PHE A 168 11.23 -10.11 2.29
N LYS A 169 11.56 -9.62 1.10
CA LYS A 169 12.62 -8.64 0.95
C LYS A 169 12.30 -7.35 1.71
N ASN A 170 11.10 -6.79 1.57
CA ASN A 170 10.69 -5.59 2.28
C ASN A 170 10.73 -5.79 3.81
N TYR A 171 10.25 -6.93 4.30
CA TYR A 171 10.30 -7.26 5.73
C TYR A 171 11.74 -7.34 6.23
N THR A 172 12.61 -7.99 5.47
CA THR A 172 14.06 -8.09 5.80
C THR A 172 14.73 -6.71 5.77
N ASP A 173 14.45 -5.91 4.75
CA ASP A 173 14.99 -4.54 4.62
C ASP A 173 14.51 -3.63 5.78
N ALA A 174 13.29 -3.88 6.27
CA ALA A 174 12.73 -3.20 7.44
C ALA A 174 13.27 -3.74 8.79
N GLY A 175 14.12 -4.76 8.77
CA GLY A 175 14.69 -5.37 9.97
C GLY A 175 13.75 -6.31 10.72
N VAL A 176 12.69 -6.80 10.08
CA VAL A 176 11.78 -7.78 10.66
C VAL A 176 12.44 -9.15 10.73
N ASN A 177 12.25 -9.85 11.86
CA ASN A 177 12.78 -11.20 12.06
C ASN A 177 12.18 -12.17 11.04
N VAL A 178 13.05 -12.97 10.41
CA VAL A 178 12.68 -13.98 9.42
C VAL A 178 11.65 -14.99 9.97
N SER A 179 11.73 -15.35 11.26
CA SER A 179 10.76 -16.28 11.85
C SER A 179 9.33 -15.75 11.77
N LEU A 180 9.08 -14.48 12.13
CA LEU A 180 7.76 -13.87 12.00
C LEU A 180 7.32 -13.86 10.53
N THR A 181 8.23 -13.49 9.61
CA THR A 181 7.93 -13.46 8.18
C THR A 181 7.50 -14.83 7.65
N VAL A 182 8.17 -15.91 8.08
CA VAL A 182 7.80 -17.29 7.72
C VAL A 182 6.46 -17.69 8.36
N ASP A 183 6.20 -17.26 9.59
CA ASP A 183 4.95 -17.58 10.28
C ASP A 183 3.73 -16.97 9.57
N THR A 184 3.85 -15.81 8.90
CA THR A 184 2.76 -15.24 8.11
C THR A 184 2.30 -16.16 6.99
N LEU A 185 3.18 -16.99 6.41
CA LEU A 185 2.82 -17.93 5.33
C LEU A 185 1.93 -19.07 5.77
N LYS A 186 1.82 -19.31 7.08
CA LYS A 186 0.96 -20.37 7.64
C LYS A 186 -0.50 -19.94 7.76
N ILE A 187 -0.75 -18.64 7.67
CA ILE A 187 -2.08 -18.06 7.84
C ILE A 187 -2.75 -18.00 6.48
N ASP A 188 -3.94 -18.56 6.37
CA ASP A 188 -4.71 -18.59 5.13
C ASP A 188 -5.21 -17.20 4.75
N ASN A 189 -5.60 -17.00 3.48
CA ASN A 189 -6.06 -15.70 2.98
C ASN A 189 -7.42 -15.29 3.59
N ASP A 190 -8.24 -16.25 3.96
CA ASP A 190 -9.53 -16.03 4.61
C ASP A 190 -9.45 -15.97 6.15
N ASP A 191 -8.21 -15.98 6.70
CA ASP A 191 -7.94 -15.84 8.13
C ASP A 191 -6.98 -14.65 8.37
N MET A 192 -6.85 -14.21 9.61
CA MET A 192 -5.97 -13.10 9.99
C MET A 192 -5.31 -13.36 11.33
N TRP A 193 -3.98 -13.34 11.34
CA TRP A 193 -3.20 -13.45 12.56
C TRP A 193 -2.82 -12.07 13.09
N TYR A 194 -3.19 -11.82 14.34
CA TYR A 194 -2.86 -10.59 15.07
C TYR A 194 -1.84 -10.90 16.19
N PRO A 195 -0.53 -10.80 15.93
CA PRO A 195 0.48 -11.02 16.98
C PRO A 195 0.32 -10.00 18.11
N SER A 196 0.68 -10.42 19.31
CA SER A 196 0.75 -9.50 20.45
C SER A 196 1.79 -8.39 20.22
N ARG A 197 1.62 -7.27 20.91
CA ARG A 197 2.60 -6.17 20.86
C ARG A 197 4.02 -6.63 21.22
N GLN A 198 4.14 -7.57 22.17
CA GLN A 198 5.42 -8.12 22.57
C GLN A 198 6.07 -8.91 21.42
N GLU A 199 5.33 -9.74 20.71
CA GLU A 199 5.82 -10.48 19.54
C GLU A 199 6.24 -9.52 18.44
N LEU A 200 5.39 -8.53 18.11
CA LEU A 200 5.68 -7.50 17.10
C LEU A 200 6.94 -6.71 17.41
N THR A 201 7.14 -6.36 18.66
CA THR A 201 8.32 -5.62 19.10
C THR A 201 9.56 -6.50 19.06
N SER A 202 9.48 -7.73 19.57
CA SER A 202 10.59 -8.69 19.58
C SER A 202 11.00 -9.09 18.16
N ALA A 203 10.06 -9.09 17.23
CA ALA A 203 10.31 -9.36 15.82
C ALA A 203 10.79 -8.13 15.04
N GLY A 204 10.88 -6.96 15.63
CA GLY A 204 11.33 -5.73 14.97
C GLY A 204 10.27 -5.10 14.04
N VAL A 205 8.99 -5.49 14.15
CA VAL A 205 7.90 -4.90 13.37
C VAL A 205 7.57 -3.50 13.90
N VAL A 206 7.53 -3.35 15.21
CA VAL A 206 7.22 -2.07 15.90
C VAL A 206 8.48 -1.53 16.56
N SER A 207 8.74 -0.25 16.41
CA SER A 207 9.86 0.43 17.08
C SER A 207 9.49 0.79 18.53
N LEU A 208 10.34 0.40 19.49
CA LEU A 208 10.17 0.82 20.90
C LEU A 208 10.80 2.18 21.19
N ILE A 209 11.87 2.50 20.48
CA ILE A 209 12.64 3.74 20.66
C ILE A 209 12.94 4.25 19.25
N PRO A 210 12.93 5.58 19.01
CA PRO A 210 13.41 6.13 17.77
C PRO A 210 14.85 5.67 17.52
N ILE A 211 15.03 4.61 16.75
CA ILE A 211 16.35 4.22 16.29
C ILE A 211 16.59 5.11 15.06
N ALA A 212 17.56 6.00 15.17
CA ALA A 212 18.12 6.65 14.00
C ALA A 212 18.77 5.57 13.12
N VAL A 213 17.97 4.85 12.37
CA VAL A 213 18.45 3.86 11.41
C VAL A 213 18.87 4.65 10.19
N ASN A 214 20.17 4.78 10.00
CA ASN A 214 20.70 5.04 8.67
C ASN A 214 20.29 3.86 7.78
N LYS A 215 19.08 3.94 7.18
CA LYS A 215 18.71 2.99 6.13
C LYS A 215 19.76 3.09 5.04
N PRO A 216 20.44 2.00 4.66
CA PRO A 216 21.28 2.04 3.49
C PRO A 216 20.41 2.52 2.33
N GLN A 217 20.84 3.55 1.61
CA GLN A 217 20.18 3.96 0.38
C GLN A 217 20.16 2.73 -0.53
N LEU A 218 19.00 2.12 -0.66
CA LEU A 218 18.78 1.02 -1.58
C LEU A 218 19.00 1.60 -2.97
N ARG A 219 20.18 1.35 -3.55
CA ARG A 219 20.36 1.61 -4.98
C ARG A 219 19.28 0.79 -5.69
N PRO A 220 18.51 1.38 -6.60
CA PRO A 220 17.55 0.62 -7.38
C PRO A 220 18.31 -0.53 -8.02
N MET A 221 18.02 -1.74 -7.59
CA MET A 221 18.51 -2.92 -8.27
C MET A 221 17.77 -2.91 -9.61
N ASN A 222 18.48 -2.59 -10.67
CA ASN A 222 17.99 -2.65 -12.05
C ASN A 222 17.78 -4.13 -12.37
N LEU A 223 16.75 -4.73 -11.78
CA LEU A 223 16.24 -6.01 -12.24
C LEU A 223 15.60 -5.68 -13.59
N GLY A 224 16.29 -6.09 -14.67
CA GLY A 224 15.80 -5.96 -16.03
C GLY A 224 14.56 -6.82 -16.24
N LEU A 225 13.46 -6.40 -15.59
CA LEU A 225 12.17 -7.06 -15.65
C LEU A 225 11.43 -6.53 -16.87
N SER A 226 11.20 -7.41 -17.82
CA SER A 226 10.43 -7.12 -19.00
C SER A 226 8.95 -6.90 -18.67
N SER A 227 8.32 -6.07 -19.46
CA SER A 227 6.95 -5.56 -19.48
C SER A 227 5.76 -6.39 -18.94
N PRO A 228 5.78 -7.73 -18.83
CA PRO A 228 4.65 -8.50 -18.30
C PRO A 228 4.37 -8.29 -16.81
N GLU A 229 5.38 -7.94 -16.01
CA GLU A 229 5.25 -7.84 -14.55
C GLU A 229 4.47 -6.61 -14.07
N LEU A 230 4.41 -5.55 -14.89
CA LEU A 230 3.67 -4.33 -14.54
C LEU A 230 2.16 -4.46 -14.75
N LYS A 231 1.72 -5.36 -15.65
CA LYS A 231 0.30 -5.49 -15.97
C LYS A 231 -0.50 -6.19 -14.86
N LEU A 232 0.13 -7.14 -14.18
CA LEU A 232 -0.53 -7.95 -13.18
C LEU A 232 -0.99 -7.19 -11.97
N SER A 233 -0.16 -6.31 -11.56
CA SER A 233 -0.38 -5.53 -10.37
C SER A 233 -1.33 -4.35 -10.57
N MET A 234 -1.87 -4.14 -11.77
CA MET A 234 -2.78 -3.03 -12.09
C MET A 234 -4.27 -3.38 -11.95
N MET A 235 -4.61 -4.60 -11.50
CA MET A 235 -5.96 -5.10 -11.64
C MET A 235 -6.53 -5.60 -10.31
N GLU A 236 -7.04 -4.68 -9.57
CA GLU A 236 -8.09 -4.82 -8.56
C GLU A 236 -9.13 -3.71 -8.74
#